data_6e19a68268739798fcad967203d27640
#
_entry.id   6e19a68268739798fcad967203d27640
#
_cell.length_a   1.000
_cell.length_b   1.000
_cell.length_c   1.000
_cell.angle_alpha   90.00
_cell.angle_beta   90.00
_cell.angle_gamma   90.00
#
_symmetry.space_group_name_H-M   'P 1'
#
loop_
_entity.id
_entity.type
_entity.pdbx_description
1 polymer ?
#
loop_
_entity_poly.entity_id
_entity_poly.type
_entity_poly.pdbx_seq_one_letter_code
_entity_poly.pdbx_strand_id
1 'polypeptide(L)'
;MIHPRRAFSSLVLVFCLATSTVVSATTDTDLENALDELLLHHPADIIGFHWHGIPTEKADQYIARVYHDAGLRPLWVTNKGPGIRATAIYEAIRDATSNGLNPEDYGRADIEKLWNSRKPDELARLDILLSVGLVEYISDVRHGRVQPVKESEAVYYHGADKNIDSVAIVNDVLAAEDVAKFLADQLPSHRFYRQTREGLKRYRELASTAKSSQIPEGKTIHPGETDSRLPAIREHLVVTGDLKEATESDAYDDKTVDAVKRYQARHGLAMDGVIGKDTITELNVSFDYRVRQIEMNLERLRWTEHDLGDRHIIVDIPAYTAVTMDNDDVIYEMPVIVGKHYHETPVFSETIKYVVINPYWTITPSIARNEMLPKLRKDPGYLKKKHISLFRGWSDNNEIDPWTIDWNKVSRKEMNQYRLRQNPGPWNALGVLKIVFPNQHSVYMHDTPNHTLFDRSVKAFSHGCIRMDEPVKQAALVLKVTDNSWTEEKINEIVKSGKRTVVRLKEPMPVHILYQTAWGDANGTIHFVRDIYDRDKRLEKALY
;
A
#
# COMPACT_ATOMS: atom_id res chain seq x y z
N MET A 1 19.73 60.83 93.57
CA MET A 1 19.14 62.16 93.31
C MET A 1 19.17 62.36 91.79
N ILE A 2 17.98 62.77 91.30
CA ILE A 2 17.71 63.34 89.96
C ILE A 2 17.31 62.37 88.84
N HIS A 3 16.08 62.53 88.52
CA HIS A 3 15.22 61.84 87.54
C HIS A 3 15.58 62.09 86.06
N PRO A 4 15.10 61.20 85.18
CA PRO A 4 15.32 61.26 83.73
C PRO A 4 14.17 61.96 82.95
N ARG A 5 14.53 62.55 81.83
CA ARG A 5 13.56 63.07 80.81
C ARG A 5 13.27 62.03 79.77
N ARG A 6 11.97 61.80 79.56
CA ARG A 6 11.38 60.98 78.44
C ARG A 6 11.46 61.76 77.11
N ALA A 7 11.94 61.10 76.05
CA ALA A 7 11.76 61.55 74.67
C ALA A 7 10.73 60.65 74.00
N PHE A 8 9.67 61.25 73.46
CA PHE A 8 8.68 60.60 72.61
C PHE A 8 9.25 60.54 71.23
N SER A 9 9.36 59.30 70.64
CA SER A 9 9.58 59.06 69.22
C SER A 9 8.27 58.60 68.59
N SER A 10 7.74 59.38 67.67
CA SER A 10 6.58 59.06 66.87
C SER A 10 6.94 58.01 65.79
N LEU A 11 6.37 56.85 65.91
CA LEU A 11 6.50 55.77 64.91
C LEU A 11 5.43 55.99 63.81
N VAL A 12 5.87 56.37 62.61
CA VAL A 12 5.01 56.42 61.44
C VAL A 12 4.93 55.00 60.82
N LEU A 13 3.79 54.37 61.00
CA LEU A 13 3.46 53.06 60.37
C LEU A 13 3.08 53.28 58.90
N VAL A 14 4.00 52.95 57.98
CA VAL A 14 3.65 52.86 56.53
C VAL A 14 2.98 51.51 56.27
N PHE A 15 1.69 51.53 56.06
CA PHE A 15 0.94 50.37 55.55
C PHE A 15 1.25 50.18 54.05
N CYS A 16 2.14 49.24 53.68
CA CYS A 16 2.24 48.70 52.35
C CYS A 16 1.06 47.75 52.12
N LEU A 17 0.03 48.20 51.41
CA LEU A 17 -0.98 47.35 50.82
C LEU A 17 -0.31 46.52 49.69
N ALA A 18 0.18 45.34 50.03
CA ALA A 18 0.50 44.32 49.04
C ALA A 18 -0.83 43.80 48.51
N THR A 19 -1.24 44.27 47.34
CA THR A 19 -2.28 43.59 46.54
C THR A 19 -1.69 42.28 46.03
N SER A 20 -1.83 41.22 46.83
CA SER A 20 -1.66 39.85 46.33
C SER A 20 -2.79 39.60 45.31
N THR A 21 -2.46 39.64 44.03
CA THR A 21 -3.27 38.99 43.01
C THR A 21 -3.30 37.52 43.37
N VAL A 22 -4.37 37.08 44.00
CA VAL A 22 -4.69 35.67 44.15
C VAL A 22 -4.96 35.19 42.73
N VAL A 23 -3.96 34.57 42.10
CA VAL A 23 -4.19 33.71 40.94
C VAL A 23 -5.01 32.58 41.51
N SER A 24 -6.34 32.64 41.29
CA SER A 24 -7.25 31.53 41.60
C SER A 24 -6.73 30.31 40.87
N ALA A 25 -6.36 29.26 41.60
CA ALA A 25 -6.02 28.00 41.00
C ALA A 25 -7.28 27.51 40.27
N THR A 26 -7.17 27.27 38.95
CA THR A 26 -8.23 26.68 38.15
C THR A 26 -8.65 25.35 38.77
N THR A 27 -9.95 25.13 38.92
CA THR A 27 -10.51 23.90 39.46
C THR A 27 -10.84 22.94 38.32
N ASP A 28 -10.99 21.64 38.60
CA ASP A 28 -11.42 20.67 37.61
C ASP A 28 -12.83 21.02 37.09
N THR A 29 -13.69 21.63 37.94
CA THR A 29 -15.02 22.13 37.57
C THR A 29 -14.96 23.26 36.53
N ASP A 30 -13.97 24.15 36.59
CA ASP A 30 -13.84 25.22 35.58
C ASP A 30 -13.48 24.64 34.21
N LEU A 31 -12.67 23.58 34.15
CA LEU A 31 -12.32 22.88 32.94
C LEU A 31 -13.50 22.07 32.38
N GLU A 32 -14.28 21.38 33.21
CA GLU A 32 -15.49 20.67 32.82
C GLU A 32 -16.55 21.62 32.23
N ASN A 33 -16.78 22.78 32.87
CA ASN A 33 -17.69 23.82 32.36
C ASN A 33 -17.24 24.38 31.01
N ALA A 34 -15.95 24.65 30.84
CA ALA A 34 -15.40 25.12 29.58
C ALA A 34 -15.54 24.09 28.46
N LEU A 35 -15.37 22.81 28.77
CA LEU A 35 -15.56 21.72 27.84
C LEU A 35 -17.04 21.61 27.40
N ASP A 36 -17.97 21.66 28.34
CA ASP A 36 -19.41 21.58 28.08
C ASP A 36 -19.87 22.75 27.18
N GLU A 37 -19.40 23.96 27.44
CA GLU A 37 -19.65 25.14 26.62
C GLU A 37 -19.15 24.95 25.18
N LEU A 38 -17.94 24.42 24.98
CA LEU A 38 -17.38 24.16 23.66
C LEU A 38 -18.17 23.09 22.88
N LEU A 39 -18.63 22.03 23.57
CA LEU A 39 -19.40 20.95 22.96
C LEU A 39 -20.81 21.38 22.51
N LEU A 40 -21.37 22.43 23.13
CA LEU A 40 -22.63 23.03 22.75
C LEU A 40 -22.58 23.90 21.47
N HIS A 41 -21.39 24.39 21.09
CA HIS A 41 -21.17 25.36 20.01
C HIS A 41 -20.36 24.80 18.84
N HIS A 42 -20.83 23.71 18.18
CA HIS A 42 -20.21 23.15 16.99
C HIS A 42 -18.67 22.99 17.12
N PRO A 43 -18.20 21.99 17.86
CA PRO A 43 -16.79 21.85 18.20
C PRO A 43 -15.84 21.79 17.00
N ALA A 44 -16.28 21.28 15.84
CA ALA A 44 -15.47 21.24 14.62
C ALA A 44 -15.17 22.64 14.06
N ASP A 45 -16.14 23.58 14.11
CA ASP A 45 -15.94 24.97 13.67
C ASP A 45 -15.00 25.73 14.59
N ILE A 46 -15.08 25.46 15.90
CA ILE A 46 -14.23 26.12 16.93
C ILE A 46 -12.79 25.64 16.84
N ILE A 47 -12.57 24.37 16.48
CA ILE A 47 -11.26 23.77 16.34
C ILE A 47 -10.58 24.26 15.07
N GLY A 48 -11.34 24.65 14.03
CA GLY A 48 -10.84 25.10 12.74
C GLY A 48 -10.16 23.96 11.95
N PHE A 49 -10.51 22.74 12.25
CA PHE A 49 -9.90 21.53 11.71
C PHE A 49 -10.82 20.89 10.66
N HIS A 50 -10.26 20.54 9.51
CA HIS A 50 -11.01 19.88 8.45
C HIS A 50 -10.72 18.37 8.47
N TRP A 51 -11.70 17.59 8.86
CA TRP A 51 -11.63 16.13 8.78
C TRP A 51 -11.52 15.68 7.32
N HIS A 52 -10.46 14.99 6.98
CA HIS A 52 -10.26 14.50 5.63
C HIS A 52 -11.39 13.54 5.22
N GLY A 53 -12.27 14.02 4.35
CA GLY A 53 -13.37 13.23 3.78
C GLY A 53 -14.60 13.05 4.65
N ILE A 54 -14.67 13.67 5.83
CA ILE A 54 -15.85 13.67 6.70
C ILE A 54 -16.46 15.08 6.72
N PRO A 55 -17.78 15.25 6.43
CA PRO A 55 -18.44 16.54 6.57
C PRO A 55 -18.41 17.05 8.01
N THR A 56 -18.24 18.36 8.21
CA THR A 56 -18.17 19.02 9.53
C THR A 56 -19.29 18.59 10.50
N GLU A 57 -20.54 18.51 10.01
CA GLU A 57 -21.69 18.06 10.82
C GLU A 57 -21.52 16.63 11.38
N LYS A 58 -20.87 15.73 10.63
CA LYS A 58 -20.56 14.39 11.12
C LYS A 58 -19.41 14.40 12.11
N ALA A 59 -18.42 15.26 11.89
CA ALA A 59 -17.32 15.47 12.82
C ALA A 59 -17.83 15.92 14.19
N ASP A 60 -18.73 16.91 14.23
CA ASP A 60 -19.39 17.35 15.46
C ASP A 60 -20.12 16.22 16.18
N GLN A 61 -20.84 15.38 15.43
CA GLN A 61 -21.53 14.22 15.98
C GLN A 61 -20.57 13.19 16.60
N TYR A 62 -19.43 12.95 15.96
CA TYR A 62 -18.40 12.04 16.49
C TYR A 62 -17.78 12.58 17.78
N ILE A 63 -17.42 13.87 17.81
CA ILE A 63 -16.86 14.51 19.00
C ILE A 63 -17.87 14.48 20.14
N ALA A 64 -19.10 14.97 19.90
CA ALA A 64 -20.13 15.01 20.90
C ALA A 64 -20.43 13.62 21.48
N ARG A 65 -20.46 12.58 20.64
CA ARG A 65 -20.68 11.21 21.09
C ARG A 65 -19.55 10.69 21.98
N VAL A 66 -18.28 10.96 21.64
CA VAL A 66 -17.11 10.59 22.45
C VAL A 66 -17.23 11.17 23.87
N TYR A 67 -17.50 12.48 23.97
CA TYR A 67 -17.56 13.15 25.29
C TYR A 67 -18.84 12.84 26.05
N HIS A 68 -19.98 12.63 25.37
CA HIS A 68 -21.20 12.18 26.01
C HIS A 68 -21.01 10.81 26.67
N ASP A 69 -20.33 9.88 25.98
CA ASP A 69 -20.03 8.54 26.50
C ASP A 69 -19.07 8.59 27.71
N ALA A 70 -18.16 9.56 27.70
CA ALA A 70 -17.22 9.83 28.79
C ALA A 70 -17.83 10.64 29.96
N GLY A 71 -19.13 10.98 29.89
CA GLY A 71 -19.84 11.77 30.93
C GLY A 71 -19.42 13.24 30.96
N LEU A 72 -19.10 13.81 29.79
CA LEU A 72 -18.73 15.22 29.58
C LEU A 72 -17.48 15.63 30.39
N ARG A 73 -16.50 14.74 30.52
CA ARG A 73 -15.26 14.99 31.25
C ARG A 73 -14.06 15.07 30.31
N PRO A 74 -13.05 15.91 30.65
CA PRO A 74 -11.78 15.89 29.93
C PRO A 74 -11.14 14.49 29.97
N LEU A 75 -10.59 14.06 28.84
CA LEU A 75 -10.04 12.72 28.65
C LEU A 75 -8.53 12.67 28.79
N TRP A 76 -7.85 13.74 28.33
CA TRP A 76 -6.42 13.78 28.13
C TRP A 76 -5.70 14.81 29.01
N VAL A 77 -6.42 15.86 29.43
CA VAL A 77 -5.86 16.97 30.18
C VAL A 77 -6.50 17.11 31.56
N THR A 78 -5.80 17.80 32.46
CA THR A 78 -6.30 18.19 33.77
C THR A 78 -6.06 19.71 33.96
N ASN A 79 -6.52 20.30 35.05
CA ASN A 79 -6.18 21.69 35.41
C ASN A 79 -4.66 21.95 35.53
N LYS A 80 -3.83 20.87 35.60
CA LYS A 80 -2.36 20.95 35.63
C LYS A 80 -1.75 20.83 34.21
N GLY A 81 -2.58 20.62 33.16
CA GLY A 81 -2.18 20.45 31.77
C GLY A 81 -2.25 19.02 31.27
N PRO A 82 -1.62 18.72 30.11
CA PRO A 82 -1.66 17.41 29.47
C PRO A 82 -1.11 16.30 30.37
N GLY A 83 -1.81 15.15 30.36
CA GLY A 83 -1.40 13.94 31.05
C GLY A 83 -0.46 13.06 30.20
N ILE A 84 -0.06 11.91 30.75
CA ILE A 84 0.84 10.96 30.07
C ILE A 84 0.24 10.40 28.79
N ARG A 85 -1.09 10.14 28.77
CA ARG A 85 -1.82 9.71 27.56
C ARG A 85 -1.81 10.79 26.49
N ALA A 86 -2.07 12.05 26.86
CA ALA A 86 -1.96 13.20 25.95
C ALA A 86 -0.59 13.29 25.30
N THR A 87 0.47 13.06 26.10
CA THR A 87 1.85 13.06 25.60
C THR A 87 2.07 11.96 24.55
N ALA A 88 1.60 10.73 24.80
CA ALA A 88 1.74 9.63 23.86
C ALA A 88 0.97 9.90 22.54
N ILE A 89 -0.24 10.47 22.63
CA ILE A 89 -1.04 10.86 21.46
C ILE A 89 -0.31 11.94 20.66
N TYR A 90 0.15 13.00 21.31
CA TYR A 90 0.87 14.10 20.64
C TYR A 90 2.17 13.63 19.97
N GLU A 91 2.94 12.76 20.62
CA GLU A 91 4.16 12.18 20.05
C GLU A 91 3.85 11.34 18.80
N ALA A 92 2.79 10.54 18.81
CA ALA A 92 2.36 9.77 17.65
C ALA A 92 1.95 10.69 16.48
N ILE A 93 1.18 11.74 16.75
CA ILE A 93 0.80 12.76 15.76
C ILE A 93 2.05 13.46 15.22
N ARG A 94 2.98 13.86 16.07
CA ARG A 94 4.23 14.53 15.67
C ARG A 94 5.09 13.65 14.78
N ASP A 95 5.14 12.33 15.06
CA ASP A 95 5.89 11.35 14.28
C ASP A 95 5.12 10.81 13.04
N ALA A 96 3.93 11.33 12.75
CA ALA A 96 3.13 10.88 11.60
C ALA A 96 3.90 10.95 10.27
N THR A 97 4.85 11.89 10.17
CA THR A 97 5.76 11.99 9.01
C THR A 97 6.53 10.71 8.74
N SER A 98 6.95 9.98 9.77
CA SER A 98 7.68 8.71 9.60
C SER A 98 6.85 7.66 8.85
N ASN A 99 5.53 7.80 8.87
CA ASN A 99 4.56 6.95 8.20
C ASN A 99 4.08 7.52 6.85
N GLY A 100 4.71 8.60 6.34
CA GLY A 100 4.27 9.27 5.11
C GLY A 100 2.96 10.03 5.26
N LEU A 101 2.65 10.49 6.47
CA LEU A 101 1.47 11.28 6.80
C LEU A 101 1.90 12.70 7.19
N ASN A 102 1.02 13.68 7.01
CA ASN A 102 1.30 15.06 7.40
C ASN A 102 0.75 15.33 8.82
N PRO A 103 1.59 15.64 9.82
CA PRO A 103 1.15 15.92 11.19
C PRO A 103 0.13 17.06 11.31
N GLU A 104 0.15 18.01 10.36
CA GLU A 104 -0.80 19.13 10.37
C GLU A 104 -2.24 18.67 10.06
N ASP A 105 -2.38 17.55 9.39
CA ASP A 105 -3.68 16.93 9.14
C ASP A 105 -4.35 16.43 10.44
N TYR A 106 -3.59 16.35 11.54
CA TYR A 106 -4.04 15.92 12.87
C TYR A 106 -3.96 17.04 13.90
N GLY A 107 -3.84 18.30 13.47
CA GLY A 107 -3.86 19.48 14.33
C GLY A 107 -2.57 19.71 15.13
N ARG A 108 -1.41 19.20 14.69
CA ARG A 108 -0.13 19.30 15.42
C ARG A 108 0.20 20.72 15.87
N ALA A 109 0.12 21.71 14.99
CA ALA A 109 0.49 23.09 15.32
C ALA A 109 -0.43 23.72 16.37
N ASP A 110 -1.74 23.45 16.30
CA ASP A 110 -2.70 23.96 17.28
C ASP A 110 -2.57 23.26 18.63
N ILE A 111 -2.31 21.93 18.64
CA ILE A 111 -1.99 21.17 19.86
C ILE A 111 -0.74 21.77 20.51
N GLU A 112 0.34 22.00 19.76
CA GLU A 112 1.61 22.54 20.26
C GLU A 112 1.43 23.93 20.86
N LYS A 113 0.65 24.79 20.22
CA LYS A 113 0.35 26.14 20.71
C LYS A 113 -0.36 26.14 22.06
N LEU A 114 -1.22 25.18 22.32
CA LEU A 114 -2.00 25.08 23.55
C LEU A 114 -1.34 24.22 24.62
N TRP A 115 -0.26 23.49 24.30
CA TRP A 115 0.36 22.46 25.16
C TRP A 115 0.72 22.93 26.57
N ASN A 116 1.20 24.15 26.70
CA ASN A 116 1.64 24.72 27.97
C ASN A 116 0.57 25.60 28.64
N SER A 117 -0.64 25.65 28.12
CA SER A 117 -1.71 26.46 28.72
C SER A 117 -2.14 25.92 30.08
N ARG A 118 -2.73 26.84 30.87
CA ARG A 118 -3.36 26.54 32.16
C ARG A 118 -4.75 27.21 32.28
N LYS A 119 -5.24 27.78 31.18
CA LYS A 119 -6.56 28.37 31.12
C LYS A 119 -7.60 27.28 30.81
N PRO A 120 -8.73 27.23 31.51
CA PRO A 120 -9.73 26.18 31.32
C PRO A 120 -10.25 26.04 29.87
N ASP A 121 -10.54 27.16 29.22
CA ASP A 121 -11.01 27.22 27.84
C ASP A 121 -9.96 26.71 26.83
N GLU A 122 -8.69 27.07 27.01
CA GLU A 122 -7.59 26.58 26.18
C GLU A 122 -7.28 25.09 26.44
N LEU A 123 -7.40 24.62 27.69
CA LEU A 123 -7.23 23.20 28.03
C LEU A 123 -8.41 22.34 27.48
N ALA A 124 -9.65 22.82 27.59
CA ALA A 124 -10.79 22.14 27.00
C ALA A 124 -10.66 22.00 25.47
N ARG A 125 -10.20 23.07 24.81
CA ARG A 125 -9.91 23.03 23.37
C ARG A 125 -8.78 22.05 23.03
N LEU A 126 -7.71 22.01 23.84
CA LEU A 126 -6.61 21.04 23.67
C LEU A 126 -7.09 19.59 23.81
N ASP A 127 -7.99 19.31 24.76
CA ASP A 127 -8.56 17.98 24.97
C ASP A 127 -9.34 17.49 23.75
N ILE A 128 -10.18 18.37 23.18
CA ILE A 128 -10.92 18.08 21.94
C ILE A 128 -9.98 17.88 20.75
N LEU A 129 -8.96 18.75 20.57
CA LEU A 129 -7.97 18.62 19.50
C LEU A 129 -7.22 17.30 19.57
N LEU A 130 -6.82 16.85 20.77
CA LEU A 130 -6.19 15.56 20.98
C LEU A 130 -7.13 14.39 20.62
N SER A 131 -8.42 14.50 20.99
CA SER A 131 -9.41 13.48 20.63
C SER A 131 -9.62 13.35 19.12
N VAL A 132 -9.75 14.50 18.45
CA VAL A 132 -9.91 14.57 16.98
C VAL A 132 -8.69 14.04 16.27
N GLY A 133 -7.51 14.59 16.59
CA GLY A 133 -6.26 14.16 15.98
C GLY A 133 -5.96 12.68 16.19
N LEU A 134 -6.28 12.13 17.38
CA LEU A 134 -6.17 10.71 17.69
C LEU A 134 -7.06 9.85 16.79
N VAL A 135 -8.34 10.19 16.68
CA VAL A 135 -9.31 9.41 15.91
C VAL A 135 -8.93 9.41 14.42
N GLU A 136 -8.56 10.57 13.87
CA GLU A 136 -8.12 10.67 12.49
C GLU A 136 -6.81 9.93 12.23
N TYR A 137 -5.80 10.12 13.10
CA TYR A 137 -4.55 9.42 12.98
C TYR A 137 -4.74 7.89 12.97
N ILE A 138 -5.49 7.34 13.93
CA ILE A 138 -5.77 5.91 13.98
C ILE A 138 -6.56 5.45 12.75
N SER A 139 -7.55 6.22 12.32
CA SER A 139 -8.29 5.92 11.10
C SER A 139 -7.38 5.84 9.88
N ASP A 140 -6.49 6.81 9.72
CA ASP A 140 -5.60 6.89 8.56
C ASP A 140 -4.51 5.82 8.58
N VAL A 141 -3.95 5.47 9.73
CA VAL A 141 -2.97 4.39 9.81
C VAL A 141 -3.58 3.00 9.64
N ARG A 142 -4.86 2.82 10.00
CA ARG A 142 -5.59 1.56 9.82
C ARG A 142 -6.12 1.36 8.40
N HIS A 143 -6.58 2.43 7.74
CA HIS A 143 -7.37 2.32 6.52
C HIS A 143 -6.84 3.15 5.35
N GLY A 144 -5.80 3.97 5.59
CA GLY A 144 -5.32 4.98 4.65
C GLY A 144 -6.22 6.22 4.60
N ARG A 145 -5.69 7.30 4.01
CA ARG A 145 -6.36 8.60 3.85
C ARG A 145 -7.40 8.59 2.73
N VAL A 146 -7.08 7.88 1.65
CA VAL A 146 -7.87 7.82 0.43
C VAL A 146 -8.65 6.52 0.36
N GLN A 147 -9.92 6.59 -0.04
CA GLN A 147 -10.72 5.39 -0.28
C GLN A 147 -10.29 4.72 -1.59
N PRO A 148 -9.78 3.48 -1.58
CA PRO A 148 -9.26 2.81 -2.77
C PRO A 148 -10.24 2.76 -3.95
N VAL A 149 -11.54 2.55 -3.68
CA VAL A 149 -12.59 2.45 -4.69
C VAL A 149 -12.78 3.76 -5.49
N LYS A 150 -12.45 4.92 -4.89
CA LYS A 150 -12.50 6.21 -5.60
C LYS A 150 -11.32 6.39 -6.56
N GLU A 151 -10.24 5.66 -6.34
CA GLU A 151 -9.00 5.76 -7.13
C GLU A 151 -9.07 4.93 -8.41
N SER A 152 -9.64 3.72 -8.35
CA SER A 152 -9.74 2.82 -9.48
C SER A 152 -10.84 1.78 -9.24
N GLU A 153 -11.68 1.54 -10.26
CA GLU A 153 -12.66 0.44 -10.25
C GLU A 153 -12.00 -0.96 -10.16
N ALA A 154 -10.68 -1.03 -10.25
CA ALA A 154 -9.90 -2.27 -10.19
C ALA A 154 -9.17 -2.46 -8.83
N VAL A 155 -9.51 -1.70 -7.79
CA VAL A 155 -8.96 -1.84 -6.44
C VAL A 155 -10.06 -2.25 -5.47
N TYR A 156 -9.94 -3.45 -4.89
CA TYR A 156 -10.97 -4.06 -4.05
C TYR A 156 -10.34 -4.60 -2.77
N TYR A 157 -10.31 -3.80 -1.71
CA TYR A 157 -9.92 -4.25 -0.38
C TYR A 157 -11.14 -4.41 0.52
N HIS A 158 -11.20 -5.52 1.23
CA HIS A 158 -12.13 -5.70 2.33
C HIS A 158 -11.69 -4.78 3.48
N GLY A 159 -12.49 -3.80 3.83
CA GLY A 159 -12.16 -2.83 4.88
C GLY A 159 -11.94 -1.40 4.38
N ALA A 160 -12.09 -1.17 3.08
CA ALA A 160 -12.07 0.19 2.51
C ALA A 160 -13.24 1.09 2.98
N ASP A 161 -14.27 0.51 3.62
CA ASP A 161 -15.31 1.29 4.27
C ASP A 161 -14.76 1.83 5.59
N LYS A 162 -14.37 3.10 5.59
CA LYS A 162 -14.02 3.84 6.82
C LYS A 162 -15.26 3.98 7.71
N ASN A 163 -15.66 2.90 8.36
CA ASN A 163 -16.63 2.97 9.45
C ASN A 163 -15.86 3.33 10.73
N ILE A 164 -15.64 4.63 10.93
CA ILE A 164 -14.91 5.15 12.08
C ILE A 164 -15.83 5.08 13.29
N ASP A 165 -15.56 4.16 14.20
CA ASP A 165 -16.14 4.17 15.54
C ASP A 165 -15.22 4.96 16.48
N SER A 166 -15.44 6.29 16.52
CA SER A 166 -14.63 7.21 17.33
C SER A 166 -14.70 6.89 18.83
N VAL A 167 -15.83 6.40 19.31
CA VAL A 167 -16.01 6.00 20.72
C VAL A 167 -15.19 4.76 21.03
N ALA A 168 -15.25 3.76 20.17
CA ALA A 168 -14.44 2.55 20.36
C ALA A 168 -12.93 2.89 20.35
N ILE A 169 -12.47 3.71 19.41
CA ILE A 169 -11.07 4.14 19.34
C ILE A 169 -10.63 4.81 20.65
N VAL A 170 -11.40 5.78 21.14
CA VAL A 170 -11.07 6.51 22.37
C VAL A 170 -11.09 5.59 23.58
N ASN A 171 -12.08 4.70 23.69
CA ASN A 171 -12.18 3.74 24.79
C ASN A 171 -11.02 2.74 24.79
N ASP A 172 -10.60 2.26 23.61
CA ASP A 172 -9.44 1.38 23.48
C ASP A 172 -8.15 2.06 23.99
N VAL A 173 -7.96 3.35 23.65
CA VAL A 173 -6.80 4.13 24.11
C VAL A 173 -6.88 4.40 25.62
N LEU A 174 -8.07 4.67 26.16
CA LEU A 174 -8.27 4.86 27.61
C LEU A 174 -8.02 3.57 28.41
N ALA A 175 -8.33 2.41 27.83
CA ALA A 175 -8.11 1.10 28.42
C ALA A 175 -6.66 0.61 28.30
N ALA A 176 -5.88 1.17 27.36
CA ALA A 176 -4.50 0.74 27.13
C ALA A 176 -3.60 1.04 28.34
N GLU A 177 -2.82 0.02 28.78
CA GLU A 177 -1.80 0.18 29.81
C GLU A 177 -0.61 1.03 29.28
N ASP A 178 -0.21 0.79 28.03
CA ASP A 178 0.83 1.52 27.31
C ASP A 178 0.24 2.10 26.02
N VAL A 179 -0.11 3.38 26.06
CA VAL A 179 -0.72 4.08 24.93
C VAL A 179 0.25 4.21 23.76
N ALA A 180 1.53 4.42 23.99
CA ALA A 180 2.52 4.54 22.91
C ALA A 180 2.65 3.23 22.12
N LYS A 181 2.71 2.10 22.84
CA LYS A 181 2.70 0.78 22.23
C LYS A 181 1.38 0.53 21.49
N PHE A 182 0.23 0.82 22.12
CA PHE A 182 -1.07 0.67 21.48
C PHE A 182 -1.14 1.40 20.14
N LEU A 183 -0.69 2.67 20.09
CA LEU A 183 -0.67 3.48 18.86
C LEU A 183 0.28 2.92 17.80
N ALA A 184 1.44 2.40 18.20
CA ALA A 184 2.38 1.75 17.31
C ALA A 184 1.80 0.45 16.70
N ASP A 185 1.03 -0.31 17.48
CA ASP A 185 0.38 -1.56 17.05
C ASP A 185 -0.80 -1.32 16.07
N GLN A 186 -1.22 -0.05 15.85
CA GLN A 186 -2.24 0.29 14.84
C GLN A 186 -1.69 0.31 13.40
N LEU A 187 -0.37 0.38 13.24
CA LEU A 187 0.28 0.37 11.93
C LEU A 187 0.32 -1.04 11.33
N PRO A 188 0.35 -1.18 9.98
CA PRO A 188 0.55 -2.48 9.36
C PRO A 188 1.80 -3.18 9.89
N SER A 189 1.62 -4.43 10.39
CA SER A 189 2.68 -5.18 11.06
C SER A 189 3.66 -5.86 10.10
N HIS A 190 3.26 -6.08 8.83
CA HIS A 190 4.06 -6.81 7.86
C HIS A 190 5.35 -6.08 7.44
N ARG A 191 6.38 -6.85 7.09
CA ARG A 191 7.74 -6.35 6.79
C ARG A 191 7.77 -5.29 5.68
N PHE A 192 6.91 -5.40 4.67
CA PHE A 192 6.90 -4.47 3.53
C PHE A 192 6.61 -3.03 3.97
N TYR A 193 5.65 -2.84 4.90
CA TYR A 193 5.38 -1.52 5.45
C TYR A 193 6.57 -0.98 6.24
N ARG A 194 7.13 -1.80 7.13
CA ARG A 194 8.29 -1.40 7.96
C ARG A 194 9.49 -1.00 7.10
N GLN A 195 9.84 -1.83 6.12
CA GLN A 195 11.00 -1.59 5.23
C GLN A 195 10.78 -0.38 4.32
N THR A 196 9.56 -0.18 3.79
CA THR A 196 9.25 1.00 2.97
C THR A 196 9.30 2.29 3.79
N ARG A 197 8.84 2.24 5.05
CA ARG A 197 8.94 3.36 6.00
C ARG A 197 10.39 3.74 6.31
N GLU A 198 11.27 2.77 6.52
CA GLU A 198 12.72 3.03 6.68
C GLU A 198 13.31 3.73 5.44
N GLY A 199 12.89 3.30 4.25
CA GLY A 199 13.28 3.93 3.00
C GLY A 199 12.82 5.38 2.87
N LEU A 200 11.63 5.72 3.37
CA LEU A 200 11.10 7.09 3.36
C LEU A 200 12.05 8.06 4.08
N LYS A 201 12.53 7.68 5.27
CA LYS A 201 13.50 8.49 6.01
C LYS A 201 14.73 8.81 5.17
N ARG A 202 15.33 7.78 4.56
CA ARG A 202 16.53 7.95 3.72
C ARG A 202 16.26 8.87 2.52
N TYR A 203 15.16 8.68 1.81
CA TYR A 203 14.86 9.50 0.63
C TYR A 203 14.50 10.95 0.97
N ARG A 204 13.94 11.23 2.15
CA ARG A 204 13.76 12.60 2.65
C ARG A 204 15.09 13.28 2.96
N GLU A 205 16.06 12.56 3.53
CA GLU A 205 17.42 13.07 3.72
C GLU A 205 18.06 13.39 2.36
N LEU A 206 17.92 12.50 1.36
CA LEU A 206 18.40 12.75 0.01
C LEU A 206 17.72 13.97 -0.64
N ALA A 207 16.41 14.11 -0.53
CA ALA A 207 15.67 15.25 -1.07
C ALA A 207 16.13 16.59 -0.44
N SER A 208 16.51 16.58 0.84
CA SER A 208 16.96 17.80 1.54
C SER A 208 18.44 18.15 1.32
N THR A 209 19.29 17.17 1.01
CA THR A 209 20.77 17.36 0.99
C THR A 209 21.41 17.16 -0.37
N ALA A 210 20.85 16.28 -1.21
CA ALA A 210 21.48 15.95 -2.48
C ALA A 210 21.25 17.03 -3.53
N LYS A 211 22.34 17.45 -4.17
CA LYS A 211 22.25 18.29 -5.37
C LYS A 211 21.89 17.37 -6.55
N SER A 212 20.65 17.49 -7.02
CA SER A 212 20.24 16.81 -8.25
C SER A 212 20.73 17.60 -9.45
N SER A 213 21.79 17.12 -10.11
CA SER A 213 22.20 17.63 -11.42
C SER A 213 21.42 16.86 -12.48
N GLN A 214 20.70 17.55 -13.36
CA GLN A 214 20.03 16.89 -14.50
C GLN A 214 21.08 16.32 -15.45
N ILE A 215 21.02 15.02 -15.72
CA ILE A 215 21.86 14.33 -16.68
C ILE A 215 21.30 14.59 -18.09
N PRO A 216 22.06 15.20 -19.02
CA PRO A 216 21.56 15.52 -20.35
C PRO A 216 21.14 14.28 -21.14
N GLU A 217 20.09 14.39 -21.94
CA GLU A 217 19.78 13.39 -22.95
C GLU A 217 20.92 13.29 -23.98
N GLY A 218 21.07 12.15 -24.61
CA GLY A 218 22.13 11.94 -25.59
C GLY A 218 22.08 10.55 -26.23
N LYS A 219 23.15 10.19 -26.91
CA LYS A 219 23.30 8.84 -27.46
C LYS A 219 23.35 7.80 -26.33
N THR A 220 22.94 6.59 -26.64
CA THR A 220 23.11 5.44 -25.76
C THR A 220 24.59 5.22 -25.48
N ILE A 221 24.96 4.93 -24.22
CA ILE A 221 26.32 4.66 -23.79
C ILE A 221 26.44 3.14 -23.52
N HIS A 222 27.34 2.47 -24.22
CA HIS A 222 27.62 1.05 -24.00
C HIS A 222 28.82 0.84 -23.11
N PRO A 223 28.91 -0.30 -22.39
CA PRO A 223 30.12 -0.68 -21.63
C PRO A 223 31.41 -0.52 -22.42
N GLY A 224 32.42 0.12 -21.82
CA GLY A 224 33.71 0.38 -22.43
C GLY A 224 33.80 1.65 -23.29
N GLU A 225 32.71 2.37 -23.52
CA GLU A 225 32.71 3.65 -24.23
C GLU A 225 33.14 4.82 -23.31
N THR A 226 33.31 5.99 -23.90
CA THR A 226 33.57 7.26 -23.18
C THR A 226 32.44 8.23 -23.42
N ASP A 227 32.01 8.92 -22.37
CA ASP A 227 30.94 9.94 -22.45
C ASP A 227 31.06 10.95 -21.31
N SER A 228 30.94 12.24 -21.64
CA SER A 228 31.06 13.35 -20.68
C SER A 228 29.97 13.39 -19.60
N ARG A 229 28.91 12.61 -19.72
CA ARG A 229 27.85 12.48 -18.70
C ARG A 229 28.22 11.50 -17.58
N LEU A 230 29.23 10.64 -17.76
CA LEU A 230 29.61 9.60 -16.80
C LEU A 230 30.00 10.12 -15.41
N PRO A 231 30.71 11.24 -15.25
CA PRO A 231 30.95 11.82 -13.93
C PRO A 231 29.64 12.10 -13.16
N ALA A 232 28.68 12.80 -13.78
CA ALA A 232 27.38 13.10 -13.15
C ALA A 232 26.53 11.83 -12.85
N ILE A 233 26.60 10.83 -13.74
CA ILE A 233 25.95 9.52 -13.51
C ILE A 233 26.56 8.83 -12.31
N ARG A 234 27.90 8.82 -12.15
CA ARG A 234 28.56 8.23 -10.98
C ARG A 234 28.21 8.95 -9.68
N GLU A 235 28.18 10.29 -9.70
CA GLU A 235 27.71 11.07 -8.52
C GLU A 235 26.31 10.61 -8.10
N HIS A 236 25.37 10.49 -9.04
CA HIS A 236 24.02 10.02 -8.75
C HIS A 236 24.04 8.60 -8.16
N LEU A 237 24.81 7.68 -8.75
CA LEU A 237 24.94 6.30 -8.28
C LEU A 237 25.59 6.20 -6.89
N VAL A 238 26.49 7.12 -6.52
CA VAL A 238 27.06 7.21 -5.17
C VAL A 238 26.00 7.70 -4.18
N VAL A 239 25.28 8.77 -4.50
CA VAL A 239 24.20 9.33 -3.67
C VAL A 239 23.13 8.27 -3.38
N THR A 240 22.76 7.49 -4.39
CA THR A 240 21.76 6.42 -4.25
C THR A 240 22.31 5.13 -3.65
N GLY A 241 23.63 5.01 -3.47
CA GLY A 241 24.31 3.86 -2.86
C GLY A 241 24.60 2.71 -3.80
N ASP A 242 24.42 2.90 -5.11
CA ASP A 242 24.73 1.87 -6.12
C ASP A 242 26.23 1.83 -6.46
N LEU A 243 26.97 2.92 -6.21
CA LEU A 243 28.41 3.02 -6.36
C LEU A 243 29.04 3.50 -5.05
N LYS A 244 30.26 3.08 -4.74
CA LYS A 244 30.94 3.49 -3.50
C LYS A 244 31.60 4.85 -3.63
N GLU A 245 32.24 5.10 -4.78
CA GLU A 245 33.07 6.29 -5.03
C GLU A 245 32.84 6.79 -6.46
N ALA A 246 32.68 8.10 -6.63
CA ALA A 246 32.62 8.74 -7.95
C ALA A 246 34.03 9.11 -8.42
N THR A 247 34.23 9.13 -9.73
CA THR A 247 35.45 9.61 -10.39
C THR A 247 35.08 10.57 -11.52
N GLU A 248 35.95 11.52 -11.81
CA GLU A 248 35.79 12.49 -12.90
C GLU A 248 36.08 11.92 -14.30
N SER A 249 36.30 10.59 -14.40
CA SER A 249 36.61 9.94 -15.67
C SER A 249 35.43 9.85 -16.60
N ASP A 250 35.63 10.15 -17.87
CA ASP A 250 34.64 9.94 -18.93
C ASP A 250 34.58 8.48 -19.43
N ALA A 251 35.44 7.56 -18.93
CA ALA A 251 35.44 6.17 -19.31
C ALA A 251 34.34 5.37 -18.59
N TYR A 252 33.58 4.56 -19.31
CA TYR A 252 32.57 3.66 -18.77
C TYR A 252 33.21 2.33 -18.35
N ASP A 253 33.80 2.31 -17.17
CA ASP A 253 34.54 1.16 -16.61
C ASP A 253 33.60 0.09 -16.03
N ASP A 254 34.13 -1.12 -15.80
CA ASP A 254 33.35 -2.27 -15.30
C ASP A 254 32.69 -2.00 -13.94
N LYS A 255 33.31 -1.22 -13.05
CA LYS A 255 32.73 -0.87 -11.74
C LYS A 255 31.47 -0.02 -11.91
N THR A 256 31.53 0.93 -12.84
CA THR A 256 30.37 1.78 -13.15
C THR A 256 29.29 0.98 -13.89
N VAL A 257 29.64 0.05 -14.77
CA VAL A 257 28.72 -0.88 -15.44
C VAL A 257 27.96 -1.72 -14.40
N ASP A 258 28.65 -2.29 -13.43
CA ASP A 258 28.02 -3.08 -12.37
C ASP A 258 27.12 -2.23 -11.47
N ALA A 259 27.48 -0.97 -11.20
CA ALA A 259 26.65 -0.03 -10.47
C ALA A 259 25.38 0.32 -11.25
N VAL A 260 25.49 0.57 -12.55
CA VAL A 260 24.33 0.82 -13.43
C VAL A 260 23.41 -0.40 -13.48
N LYS A 261 23.95 -1.62 -13.58
CA LYS A 261 23.13 -2.85 -13.53
C LYS A 261 22.35 -2.97 -12.22
N ARG A 262 22.97 -2.68 -11.06
CA ARG A 262 22.26 -2.65 -9.77
C ARG A 262 21.16 -1.61 -9.76
N TYR A 263 21.47 -0.40 -10.23
CA TYR A 263 20.48 0.68 -10.37
C TYR A 263 19.31 0.26 -11.28
N GLN A 264 19.62 -0.29 -12.46
CA GLN A 264 18.60 -0.77 -13.40
C GLN A 264 17.70 -1.85 -12.77
N ALA A 265 18.31 -2.83 -12.08
CA ALA A 265 17.58 -3.91 -11.43
C ALA A 265 16.53 -3.38 -10.43
N ARG A 266 16.94 -2.47 -9.52
CA ARG A 266 16.01 -1.93 -8.52
C ARG A 266 15.06 -0.85 -9.05
N HIS A 267 15.25 -0.41 -10.32
CA HIS A 267 14.32 0.52 -10.99
C HIS A 267 13.48 -0.17 -12.08
N GLY A 268 13.39 -1.50 -12.08
CA GLY A 268 12.56 -2.25 -13.02
C GLY A 268 12.96 -2.10 -14.48
N LEU A 269 14.23 -1.75 -14.75
CA LEU A 269 14.80 -1.62 -16.08
C LEU A 269 15.49 -2.92 -16.52
N ALA A 270 15.81 -3.05 -17.82
CA ALA A 270 16.65 -4.12 -18.31
C ALA A 270 18.05 -4.01 -17.68
N MET A 271 18.52 -5.06 -17.00
CA MET A 271 19.78 -5.12 -16.26
C MET A 271 20.95 -5.46 -17.23
N ASP A 272 21.13 -4.65 -18.26
CA ASP A 272 22.13 -4.87 -19.32
C ASP A 272 23.39 -3.99 -19.18
N GLY A 273 23.34 -3.00 -18.28
CA GLY A 273 24.42 -2.03 -18.11
C GLY A 273 24.51 -1.00 -19.24
N VAL A 274 23.52 -0.95 -20.13
CA VAL A 274 23.46 0.04 -21.21
C VAL A 274 22.72 1.29 -20.72
N ILE A 275 23.35 2.45 -20.81
CA ILE A 275 22.74 3.71 -20.39
C ILE A 275 21.98 4.30 -21.59
N GLY A 276 20.76 3.82 -21.78
CA GLY A 276 19.82 4.30 -22.80
C GLY A 276 18.87 5.39 -22.27
N LYS A 277 17.91 5.75 -23.10
CA LYS A 277 16.91 6.77 -22.77
C LYS A 277 16.16 6.46 -21.47
N ASP A 278 15.75 5.20 -21.27
CA ASP A 278 14.99 4.79 -20.09
C ASP A 278 15.83 4.94 -18.81
N THR A 279 17.12 4.57 -18.86
CA THR A 279 18.04 4.72 -17.73
C THR A 279 18.27 6.21 -17.39
N ILE A 280 18.46 7.08 -18.39
CA ILE A 280 18.61 8.53 -18.18
C ILE A 280 17.32 9.14 -17.63
N THR A 281 16.16 8.76 -18.14
CA THR A 281 14.86 9.23 -17.63
C THR A 281 14.73 8.88 -16.15
N GLU A 282 15.08 7.66 -15.76
CA GLU A 282 14.99 7.18 -14.40
C GLU A 282 15.99 7.85 -13.45
N LEU A 283 17.23 8.08 -13.90
CA LEU A 283 18.25 8.83 -13.16
C LEU A 283 17.85 10.30 -12.93
N ASN A 284 17.04 10.87 -13.80
CA ASN A 284 16.57 12.27 -13.72
C ASN A 284 15.29 12.43 -12.88
N VAL A 285 14.71 11.37 -12.34
CA VAL A 285 13.57 11.49 -11.42
C VAL A 285 14.03 12.13 -10.11
N SER A 286 13.41 13.24 -9.72
CA SER A 286 13.80 13.99 -8.52
C SER A 286 13.58 13.20 -7.23
N PHE A 287 14.41 13.44 -6.22
CA PHE A 287 14.24 12.81 -4.90
C PHE A 287 12.93 13.23 -4.23
N ASP A 288 12.43 14.44 -4.47
CA ASP A 288 11.11 14.87 -3.99
C ASP A 288 9.98 14.01 -4.56
N TYR A 289 10.05 13.67 -5.86
CA TYR A 289 9.08 12.74 -6.45
C TYR A 289 9.23 11.33 -5.87
N ARG A 290 10.46 10.86 -5.62
CA ARG A 290 10.69 9.56 -4.95
C ARG A 290 10.09 9.52 -3.54
N VAL A 291 10.21 10.60 -2.77
CA VAL A 291 9.55 10.72 -1.47
C VAL A 291 8.04 10.55 -1.65
N ARG A 292 7.41 11.30 -2.55
CA ARG A 292 5.96 11.16 -2.82
C ARG A 292 5.59 9.75 -3.30
N GLN A 293 6.43 9.14 -4.15
CA GLN A 293 6.21 7.78 -4.62
C GLN A 293 6.24 6.77 -3.46
N ILE A 294 7.16 6.90 -2.51
CA ILE A 294 7.22 6.07 -1.30
C ILE A 294 5.97 6.33 -0.42
N GLU A 295 5.58 7.58 -0.20
CA GLU A 295 4.40 7.95 0.59
C GLU A 295 3.11 7.37 -0.01
N MET A 296 2.94 7.43 -1.33
CA MET A 296 1.82 6.79 -2.04
C MET A 296 1.80 5.27 -1.85
N ASN A 297 2.96 4.63 -1.78
CA ASN A 297 3.02 3.18 -1.57
C ASN A 297 2.82 2.79 -0.10
N LEU A 298 3.21 3.62 0.86
CA LEU A 298 2.80 3.46 2.26
C LEU A 298 1.28 3.60 2.40
N GLU A 299 0.66 4.53 1.67
CA GLU A 299 -0.80 4.65 1.61
C GLU A 299 -1.46 3.35 1.10
N ARG A 300 -0.98 2.77 0.00
CA ARG A 300 -1.48 1.50 -0.54
C ARG A 300 -1.31 0.33 0.41
N LEU A 301 -0.22 0.29 1.17
CA LEU A 301 0.03 -0.75 2.15
C LEU A 301 -0.92 -0.66 3.36
N ARG A 302 -1.44 0.52 3.69
CA ARG A 302 -2.51 0.69 4.70
C ARG A 302 -3.86 0.16 4.24
N TRP A 303 -4.09 0.05 2.93
CA TRP A 303 -5.33 -0.55 2.39
C TRP A 303 -5.33 -2.08 2.47
N THR A 304 -4.17 -2.70 2.65
CA THR A 304 -4.05 -4.16 2.77
C THR A 304 -4.43 -4.61 4.18
N GLU A 305 -4.63 -5.92 4.34
CA GLU A 305 -4.73 -6.50 5.68
C GLU A 305 -3.42 -6.26 6.43
N HIS A 306 -3.51 -5.87 7.71
CA HIS A 306 -2.32 -5.58 8.52
C HIS A 306 -1.53 -6.85 8.84
N ASP A 307 -2.21 -7.99 8.89
CA ASP A 307 -1.63 -9.33 8.99
C ASP A 307 -1.90 -10.07 7.67
N LEU A 308 -0.85 -10.40 6.94
CA LEU A 308 -0.93 -11.12 5.66
C LEU A 308 -0.98 -12.64 5.84
N GLY A 309 -0.91 -13.14 7.09
CA GLY A 309 -0.83 -14.55 7.45
C GLY A 309 0.61 -15.08 7.40
N ASP A 310 0.89 -16.14 8.18
CA ASP A 310 2.23 -16.70 8.32
C ASP A 310 2.80 -17.18 6.97
N ARG A 311 1.99 -17.89 6.19
CA ARG A 311 2.36 -18.34 4.84
C ARG A 311 1.39 -17.80 3.80
N HIS A 312 1.91 -17.01 2.88
CA HIS A 312 1.11 -16.33 1.86
C HIS A 312 1.88 -16.11 0.56
N ILE A 313 1.16 -15.72 -0.50
CA ILE A 313 1.74 -15.26 -1.75
C ILE A 313 1.42 -13.78 -1.93
N ILE A 314 2.42 -13.01 -2.29
CA ILE A 314 2.25 -11.63 -2.77
C ILE A 314 2.52 -11.61 -4.27
N VAL A 315 1.58 -11.08 -5.03
CA VAL A 315 1.77 -10.75 -6.44
C VAL A 315 1.86 -9.24 -6.54
N ASP A 316 3.02 -8.72 -6.89
CA ASP A 316 3.18 -7.29 -7.15
C ASP A 316 3.07 -7.01 -8.65
N ILE A 317 1.99 -6.30 -9.00
CA ILE A 317 1.62 -6.08 -10.40
C ILE A 317 2.67 -5.27 -11.16
N PRO A 318 3.10 -4.06 -10.70
CA PRO A 318 4.10 -3.25 -11.41
C PRO A 318 5.49 -3.86 -11.43
N ALA A 319 5.84 -4.63 -10.40
CA ALA A 319 7.12 -5.33 -10.31
C ALA A 319 7.18 -6.58 -11.20
N TYR A 320 6.02 -7.09 -11.64
CA TYR A 320 5.91 -8.34 -12.38
C TYR A 320 6.48 -9.55 -11.62
N THR A 321 6.30 -9.59 -10.30
CA THR A 321 6.81 -10.65 -9.43
C THR A 321 5.71 -11.31 -8.64
N ALA A 322 5.91 -12.58 -8.31
CA ALA A 322 5.16 -13.29 -7.27
C ALA A 322 6.14 -13.81 -6.24
N VAL A 323 5.93 -13.45 -4.99
CA VAL A 323 6.77 -13.82 -3.85
C VAL A 323 5.99 -14.72 -2.92
N THR A 324 6.54 -15.89 -2.58
CA THR A 324 5.98 -16.79 -1.58
C THR A 324 6.71 -16.57 -0.26
N MET A 325 5.94 -16.29 0.77
CA MET A 325 6.42 -15.99 2.11
C MET A 325 6.16 -17.16 3.07
N ASP A 326 7.05 -17.34 4.04
CA ASP A 326 6.85 -18.14 5.24
C ASP A 326 7.28 -17.28 6.44
N ASN A 327 6.33 -16.78 7.20
CA ASN A 327 6.52 -15.67 8.12
C ASN A 327 7.13 -14.45 7.42
N ASP A 328 8.18 -13.86 7.96
CA ASP A 328 8.90 -12.74 7.35
C ASP A 328 9.94 -13.15 6.28
N ASP A 329 10.09 -14.44 5.98
CA ASP A 329 11.09 -14.94 5.05
C ASP A 329 10.54 -15.13 3.63
N VAL A 330 11.29 -14.64 2.64
CA VAL A 330 11.05 -14.95 1.22
C VAL A 330 11.57 -16.35 0.94
N ILE A 331 10.69 -17.32 0.77
CA ILE A 331 11.08 -18.71 0.45
C ILE A 331 11.14 -18.97 -1.05
N TYR A 332 10.47 -18.13 -1.85
CA TYR A 332 10.50 -18.23 -3.29
C TYR A 332 10.02 -16.95 -3.97
N GLU A 333 10.67 -16.58 -5.06
CA GLU A 333 10.28 -15.48 -5.94
C GLU A 333 10.34 -15.93 -7.40
N MET A 334 9.37 -15.49 -8.21
CA MET A 334 9.35 -15.76 -9.64
C MET A 334 8.75 -14.60 -10.44
N PRO A 335 9.12 -14.44 -11.71
CA PRO A 335 8.46 -13.52 -12.64
C PRO A 335 7.01 -13.93 -12.90
N VAL A 336 6.14 -12.92 -13.09
CA VAL A 336 4.76 -13.13 -13.53
C VAL A 336 4.40 -12.21 -14.69
N ILE A 337 3.41 -12.64 -15.49
CA ILE A 337 2.80 -11.80 -16.51
C ILE A 337 1.42 -11.38 -16.00
N VAL A 338 1.16 -10.08 -16.01
CA VAL A 338 -0.09 -9.47 -15.54
C VAL A 338 -0.93 -8.92 -16.69
N GLY A 339 -2.08 -8.33 -16.40
CA GLY A 339 -2.99 -7.74 -17.37
C GLY A 339 -2.40 -6.57 -18.13
N LYS A 340 -2.86 -6.38 -19.37
CA LYS A 340 -2.59 -5.15 -20.14
C LYS A 340 -3.29 -3.96 -19.49
N HIS A 341 -2.86 -2.74 -19.82
CA HIS A 341 -3.46 -1.50 -19.31
C HIS A 341 -5.01 -1.45 -19.47
N TYR A 342 -5.57 -1.92 -20.57
CA TYR A 342 -7.02 -1.96 -20.78
C TYR A 342 -7.70 -3.27 -20.33
N HIS A 343 -6.96 -4.16 -19.68
CA HIS A 343 -7.41 -5.38 -19.01
C HIS A 343 -6.59 -5.57 -17.75
N GLU A 344 -6.66 -4.58 -16.87
CA GLU A 344 -5.86 -4.55 -15.64
C GLU A 344 -6.06 -5.81 -14.79
N THR A 345 -4.98 -6.28 -14.16
CA THR A 345 -5.10 -7.20 -13.04
C THR A 345 -5.64 -6.40 -11.84
N PRO A 346 -6.77 -6.79 -11.24
CA PRO A 346 -7.30 -6.10 -10.07
C PRO A 346 -6.44 -6.36 -8.84
N VAL A 347 -6.49 -5.41 -7.91
CA VAL A 347 -5.83 -5.47 -6.60
C VAL A 347 -6.84 -5.94 -5.56
N PHE A 348 -6.54 -7.03 -4.87
CA PHE A 348 -7.39 -7.62 -3.82
C PHE A 348 -6.65 -8.72 -3.07
N SER A 349 -7.18 -9.10 -1.91
CA SER A 349 -6.74 -10.25 -1.14
C SER A 349 -7.78 -11.37 -1.22
N GLU A 350 -7.31 -12.60 -1.30
CA GLU A 350 -8.15 -13.80 -1.33
C GLU A 350 -7.39 -15.02 -0.78
N THR A 351 -8.06 -16.17 -0.74
CA THR A 351 -7.46 -17.41 -0.29
C THR A 351 -7.45 -18.49 -1.37
N ILE A 352 -6.29 -19.10 -1.57
CA ILE A 352 -6.12 -20.24 -2.47
C ILE A 352 -6.88 -21.45 -1.88
N LYS A 353 -7.78 -22.03 -2.67
CA LYS A 353 -8.61 -23.18 -2.26
C LYS A 353 -8.18 -24.49 -2.90
N TYR A 354 -7.66 -24.45 -4.12
CA TYR A 354 -7.25 -25.65 -4.83
C TYR A 354 -6.30 -25.38 -6.00
N VAL A 355 -5.56 -26.41 -6.36
CA VAL A 355 -4.71 -26.45 -7.55
C VAL A 355 -5.32 -27.41 -8.57
N VAL A 356 -5.29 -27.05 -9.86
CA VAL A 356 -5.72 -27.92 -10.96
C VAL A 356 -4.52 -28.24 -11.85
N ILE A 357 -4.17 -29.51 -11.95
CA ILE A 357 -3.14 -30.01 -12.84
C ILE A 357 -3.83 -30.51 -14.12
N ASN A 358 -3.27 -30.24 -15.28
CA ASN A 358 -3.88 -30.46 -16.60
C ASN A 358 -5.28 -29.82 -16.72
N PRO A 359 -5.40 -28.47 -16.57
CA PRO A 359 -6.69 -27.79 -16.54
C PRO A 359 -7.38 -27.76 -17.90
N TYR A 360 -8.71 -27.77 -17.90
CA TYR A 360 -9.46 -27.20 -19.00
C TYR A 360 -9.41 -25.68 -18.94
N TRP A 361 -9.36 -25.00 -20.09
CA TRP A 361 -9.58 -23.57 -20.16
C TRP A 361 -10.99 -23.28 -20.68
N THR A 362 -11.89 -22.88 -19.80
CA THR A 362 -13.19 -22.33 -20.21
C THR A 362 -13.00 -20.89 -20.64
N ILE A 363 -13.22 -20.60 -21.90
CA ILE A 363 -13.04 -19.27 -22.49
C ILE A 363 -14.11 -18.34 -21.96
N THR A 364 -13.68 -17.20 -21.41
CA THR A 364 -14.62 -16.23 -20.83
C THR A 364 -15.54 -15.62 -21.89
N PRO A 365 -16.76 -15.18 -21.53
CA PRO A 365 -17.69 -14.56 -22.48
C PRO A 365 -17.09 -13.36 -23.22
N SER A 366 -16.24 -12.57 -22.58
CA SER A 366 -15.56 -11.44 -23.21
C SER A 366 -14.63 -11.89 -24.34
N ILE A 367 -13.74 -12.86 -24.08
CA ILE A 367 -12.82 -13.43 -25.07
C ILE A 367 -13.62 -14.13 -26.19
N ALA A 368 -14.66 -14.88 -25.82
CA ALA A 368 -15.52 -15.57 -26.80
C ALA A 368 -16.14 -14.59 -27.79
N ARG A 369 -16.69 -13.47 -27.30
CA ARG A 369 -17.34 -12.45 -28.14
C ARG A 369 -16.36 -11.62 -28.97
N ASN A 370 -15.27 -11.22 -28.35
CA ASN A 370 -14.37 -10.21 -28.92
C ASN A 370 -13.28 -10.83 -29.80
N GLU A 371 -12.83 -12.06 -29.49
CA GLU A 371 -11.72 -12.69 -30.16
C GLU A 371 -12.11 -13.97 -30.91
N MET A 372 -12.95 -14.83 -30.30
CA MET A 372 -13.29 -16.12 -30.93
C MET A 372 -14.35 -15.96 -32.04
N LEU A 373 -15.41 -15.20 -31.78
CA LEU A 373 -16.47 -15.01 -32.79
C LEU A 373 -15.96 -14.44 -34.13
N PRO A 374 -15.07 -13.42 -34.19
CA PRO A 374 -14.48 -12.99 -35.45
C PRO A 374 -13.67 -14.08 -36.17
N LYS A 375 -12.99 -14.97 -35.42
CA LYS A 375 -12.23 -16.08 -35.98
C LYS A 375 -13.14 -17.17 -36.52
N LEU A 376 -14.23 -17.49 -35.79
CA LEU A 376 -15.24 -18.46 -36.19
C LEU A 376 -16.00 -18.04 -37.45
N ARG A 377 -16.26 -16.75 -37.62
CA ARG A 377 -16.85 -16.21 -38.85
C ARG A 377 -15.97 -16.42 -40.07
N LYS A 378 -14.65 -16.42 -39.89
CA LYS A 378 -13.68 -16.67 -40.97
C LYS A 378 -13.46 -18.16 -41.21
N ASP A 379 -13.36 -18.94 -40.14
CA ASP A 379 -13.04 -20.37 -40.19
C ASP A 379 -13.60 -21.11 -38.97
N PRO A 380 -14.75 -21.79 -39.06
CA PRO A 380 -15.29 -22.64 -37.99
C PRO A 380 -14.31 -23.73 -37.52
N GLY A 381 -13.44 -24.21 -38.44
CA GLY A 381 -12.38 -25.19 -38.15
C GLY A 381 -11.29 -24.68 -37.19
N TYR A 382 -11.25 -23.36 -36.90
CA TYR A 382 -10.34 -22.76 -35.94
C TYR A 382 -10.39 -23.44 -34.57
N LEU A 383 -11.60 -23.82 -34.10
CA LEU A 383 -11.76 -24.49 -32.80
C LEU A 383 -11.03 -25.82 -32.77
N LYS A 384 -11.19 -26.66 -33.79
CA LYS A 384 -10.50 -27.95 -33.88
C LYS A 384 -8.98 -27.79 -33.93
N LYS A 385 -8.47 -26.80 -34.69
CA LYS A 385 -7.04 -26.47 -34.77
C LYS A 385 -6.46 -26.06 -33.44
N LYS A 386 -7.29 -25.51 -32.53
CA LYS A 386 -6.90 -25.05 -31.20
C LYS A 386 -7.34 -25.99 -30.07
N HIS A 387 -7.81 -27.20 -30.40
CA HIS A 387 -8.29 -28.20 -29.43
C HIS A 387 -9.40 -27.64 -28.50
N ILE A 388 -10.30 -26.84 -29.07
CA ILE A 388 -11.42 -26.23 -28.37
C ILE A 388 -12.71 -26.95 -28.74
N SER A 389 -13.37 -27.50 -27.73
CA SER A 389 -14.72 -28.05 -27.85
C SER A 389 -15.77 -26.94 -27.69
N LEU A 390 -16.86 -27.05 -28.45
CA LEU A 390 -17.99 -26.13 -28.42
C LEU A 390 -19.21 -26.81 -27.79
N PHE A 391 -19.85 -26.15 -26.85
CA PHE A 391 -21.05 -26.64 -26.17
C PHE A 391 -22.17 -25.61 -26.24
N ARG A 392 -23.44 -26.08 -26.21
CA ARG A 392 -24.59 -25.22 -25.96
C ARG A 392 -24.98 -25.33 -24.49
N GLY A 393 -24.93 -24.19 -23.76
CA GLY A 393 -25.15 -24.17 -22.33
C GLY A 393 -23.98 -24.75 -21.51
N TRP A 394 -24.26 -25.18 -20.29
CA TRP A 394 -23.23 -25.57 -19.31
C TRP A 394 -23.03 -27.07 -19.14
N SER A 395 -23.86 -27.91 -19.79
CA SER A 395 -23.71 -29.37 -19.75
C SER A 395 -22.60 -29.82 -20.70
N ASP A 396 -21.75 -30.75 -20.26
CA ASP A 396 -20.67 -31.35 -21.05
C ASP A 396 -21.20 -32.38 -22.07
N ASN A 397 -22.48 -32.76 -22.01
CA ASN A 397 -23.10 -33.73 -22.91
C ASN A 397 -23.61 -33.12 -24.21
N ASN A 398 -23.54 -31.81 -24.37
CA ASN A 398 -24.05 -31.07 -25.51
C ASN A 398 -22.93 -30.49 -26.39
N GLU A 399 -21.91 -31.30 -26.71
CA GLU A 399 -20.87 -30.89 -27.67
C GLU A 399 -21.46 -30.73 -29.07
N ILE A 400 -21.11 -29.64 -29.76
CA ILE A 400 -21.66 -29.25 -31.07
C ILE A 400 -20.53 -29.17 -32.08
N ASP A 401 -20.78 -29.65 -33.31
CA ASP A 401 -19.89 -29.40 -34.42
C ASP A 401 -19.98 -27.91 -34.84
N PRO A 402 -18.86 -27.14 -34.78
CA PRO A 402 -18.85 -25.73 -35.17
C PRO A 402 -19.31 -25.44 -36.58
N TRP A 403 -19.22 -26.42 -37.48
CA TRP A 403 -19.66 -26.31 -38.89
C TRP A 403 -21.18 -26.34 -39.07
N THR A 404 -21.93 -26.74 -38.07
CA THR A 404 -23.40 -26.74 -38.09
C THR A 404 -24.01 -25.37 -37.81
N ILE A 405 -23.18 -24.37 -37.49
CA ILE A 405 -23.60 -23.02 -37.09
C ILE A 405 -23.19 -22.01 -38.16
N ASP A 406 -24.14 -21.19 -38.61
CA ASP A 406 -23.86 -20.02 -39.44
C ASP A 406 -23.35 -18.86 -38.53
N TRP A 407 -22.02 -18.79 -38.31
CA TRP A 407 -21.39 -17.82 -37.43
C TRP A 407 -21.58 -16.38 -37.89
N ASN A 408 -21.89 -16.13 -39.17
CA ASN A 408 -22.17 -14.78 -39.65
C ASN A 408 -23.50 -14.24 -39.12
N LYS A 409 -24.45 -15.13 -38.79
CA LYS A 409 -25.72 -14.78 -38.17
C LYS A 409 -25.66 -14.69 -36.65
N VAL A 410 -24.61 -15.22 -36.00
CA VAL A 410 -24.44 -15.16 -34.55
C VAL A 410 -24.03 -13.76 -34.14
N SER A 411 -24.86 -13.08 -33.36
CA SER A 411 -24.55 -11.80 -32.73
C SER A 411 -23.63 -11.97 -31.52
N ARG A 412 -23.00 -10.86 -31.07
CA ARG A 412 -22.20 -10.85 -29.85
C ARG A 412 -23.00 -11.29 -28.60
N LYS A 413 -24.30 -10.98 -28.54
CA LYS A 413 -25.19 -11.37 -27.44
C LYS A 413 -25.47 -12.87 -27.49
N GLU A 414 -25.76 -13.40 -28.65
CA GLU A 414 -26.04 -14.83 -28.84
C GLU A 414 -24.83 -15.71 -28.62
N MET A 415 -23.60 -15.17 -28.75
CA MET A 415 -22.39 -15.91 -28.43
C MET A 415 -22.36 -16.40 -26.97
N ASN A 416 -23.10 -15.76 -26.05
CA ASN A 416 -23.21 -16.19 -24.64
C ASN A 416 -23.97 -17.52 -24.46
N GLN A 417 -24.68 -18.01 -25.48
CA GLN A 417 -25.33 -19.32 -25.46
C GLN A 417 -24.33 -20.46 -25.65
N TYR A 418 -23.15 -20.15 -26.14
CA TYR A 418 -22.10 -21.10 -26.43
C TYR A 418 -21.01 -21.05 -25.40
N ARG A 419 -20.57 -22.21 -24.91
CA ARG A 419 -19.40 -22.37 -24.07
C ARG A 419 -18.27 -22.99 -24.88
N LEU A 420 -17.15 -22.31 -24.94
CA LEU A 420 -15.93 -22.80 -25.56
C LEU A 420 -14.99 -23.27 -24.43
N ARG A 421 -14.48 -24.52 -24.58
CA ARG A 421 -13.58 -25.14 -23.60
C ARG A 421 -12.40 -25.76 -24.32
N GLN A 422 -11.19 -25.23 -24.03
CA GLN A 422 -9.98 -25.82 -24.56
C GLN A 422 -9.56 -27.02 -23.68
N ASN A 423 -9.19 -28.10 -24.35
CA ASN A 423 -8.78 -29.33 -23.68
C ASN A 423 -7.37 -29.23 -23.08
N PRO A 424 -7.04 -30.04 -22.04
CA PRO A 424 -5.69 -30.15 -21.52
C PRO A 424 -4.70 -30.54 -22.61
N GLY A 425 -3.46 -30.06 -22.47
CA GLY A 425 -2.38 -30.38 -23.41
C GLY A 425 -1.38 -29.22 -23.55
N PRO A 426 -0.27 -29.41 -24.27
CA PRO A 426 0.77 -28.39 -24.45
C PRO A 426 0.29 -27.12 -25.19
N TRP A 427 -0.86 -27.23 -25.87
CA TRP A 427 -1.52 -26.12 -26.56
C TRP A 427 -2.45 -25.29 -25.67
N ASN A 428 -2.73 -25.75 -24.44
CA ASN A 428 -3.70 -25.08 -23.57
C ASN A 428 -3.19 -23.70 -23.15
N ALA A 429 -4.03 -22.67 -23.26
CA ALA A 429 -3.66 -21.31 -22.91
C ALA A 429 -3.34 -21.13 -21.42
N LEU A 430 -3.82 -22.03 -20.55
CA LEU A 430 -3.50 -22.05 -19.12
C LEU A 430 -2.28 -22.95 -18.81
N GLY A 431 -1.58 -23.48 -19.85
CA GLY A 431 -0.50 -24.42 -19.66
C GLY A 431 -0.94 -25.69 -18.93
N VAL A 432 -0.06 -26.22 -18.08
CA VAL A 432 -0.27 -27.49 -17.37
C VAL A 432 -0.84 -27.33 -15.98
N LEU A 433 -0.97 -26.08 -15.47
CA LEU A 433 -1.30 -25.85 -14.07
C LEU A 433 -2.11 -24.56 -13.86
N LYS A 434 -3.03 -24.62 -12.88
CA LYS A 434 -3.84 -23.48 -12.43
C LYS A 434 -3.98 -23.51 -10.91
N ILE A 435 -3.66 -22.39 -10.23
CA ILE A 435 -3.87 -22.15 -8.80
C ILE A 435 -5.11 -21.27 -8.68
N VAL A 436 -6.08 -21.70 -7.87
CA VAL A 436 -7.41 -21.08 -7.83
C VAL A 436 -7.73 -20.53 -6.45
N PHE A 437 -8.00 -19.24 -6.42
CA PHE A 437 -8.57 -18.46 -5.33
C PHE A 437 -9.89 -17.84 -5.82
N PRO A 438 -11.05 -18.45 -5.49
CA PRO A 438 -12.34 -18.01 -6.00
C PRO A 438 -12.62 -16.56 -5.63
N ASN A 439 -12.90 -15.72 -6.63
CA ASN A 439 -13.14 -14.28 -6.48
C ASN A 439 -14.14 -13.78 -7.53
N GLN A 440 -14.72 -12.59 -7.31
CA GLN A 440 -15.70 -11.97 -8.21
C GLN A 440 -15.10 -11.53 -9.56
N HIS A 441 -13.78 -11.35 -9.65
CA HIS A 441 -13.06 -10.89 -10.84
C HIS A 441 -12.70 -12.02 -11.81
N SER A 442 -12.89 -13.27 -11.40
CA SER A 442 -12.50 -14.47 -12.16
C SER A 442 -10.99 -14.52 -12.48
N VAL A 443 -10.16 -13.95 -11.61
CA VAL A 443 -8.69 -13.97 -11.68
C VAL A 443 -8.15 -15.22 -11.00
N TYR A 444 -7.08 -15.77 -11.52
CA TYR A 444 -6.34 -16.91 -10.98
C TYR A 444 -4.88 -16.86 -11.48
N MET A 445 -4.00 -17.62 -10.82
CA MET A 445 -2.65 -17.84 -11.31
C MET A 445 -2.62 -19.09 -12.17
N HIS A 446 -1.87 -19.07 -13.29
CA HIS A 446 -1.79 -20.21 -14.20
C HIS A 446 -0.48 -20.23 -14.99
N ASP A 447 -0.18 -21.38 -15.54
CA ASP A 447 0.92 -21.59 -16.50
C ASP A 447 0.59 -21.00 -17.88
N THR A 448 1.54 -21.00 -18.80
CA THR A 448 1.38 -20.55 -20.18
C THR A 448 2.31 -21.32 -21.12
N PRO A 449 1.87 -21.68 -22.33
CA PRO A 449 2.77 -22.27 -23.33
C PRO A 449 3.77 -21.26 -23.93
N ASN A 450 3.65 -19.98 -23.63
CA ASN A 450 4.49 -18.91 -24.17
C ASN A 450 5.40 -18.31 -23.09
N HIS A 451 6.47 -19.05 -22.76
CA HIS A 451 7.45 -18.64 -21.74
C HIS A 451 8.36 -17.51 -22.21
N THR A 452 8.58 -17.31 -23.51
CA THR A 452 9.46 -16.24 -24.03
C THR A 452 9.01 -14.82 -23.66
N LEU A 453 7.76 -14.66 -23.22
CA LEU A 453 7.26 -13.37 -22.75
C LEU A 453 7.81 -12.97 -21.36
N PHE A 454 8.32 -13.92 -20.59
CA PHE A 454 8.97 -13.62 -19.30
C PHE A 454 10.33 -12.95 -19.47
N ASP A 455 10.99 -13.09 -20.65
CA ASP A 455 12.25 -12.42 -20.97
C ASP A 455 12.08 -10.92 -21.28
N ARG A 456 10.83 -10.45 -21.41
CA ARG A 456 10.55 -9.04 -21.68
C ARG A 456 10.66 -8.19 -20.41
N SER A 457 11.16 -6.96 -20.54
CA SER A 457 11.16 -5.98 -19.44
C SER A 457 9.73 -5.59 -19.02
N VAL A 458 8.82 -5.38 -19.98
CA VAL A 458 7.40 -5.18 -19.72
C VAL A 458 6.68 -6.53 -19.84
N LYS A 459 5.97 -6.95 -18.79
CA LYS A 459 5.27 -8.23 -18.72
C LYS A 459 3.73 -8.07 -18.55
N ALA A 460 3.17 -6.99 -19.11
CA ALA A 460 1.74 -6.68 -19.09
C ALA A 460 1.05 -7.20 -20.39
N PHE A 461 0.76 -8.51 -20.48
CA PHE A 461 0.25 -9.16 -21.70
C PHE A 461 -1.05 -9.92 -21.52
N SER A 462 -1.51 -10.19 -20.29
CA SER A 462 -2.68 -11.02 -20.05
C SER A 462 -4.01 -10.23 -20.18
N HIS A 463 -5.12 -10.91 -19.94
CA HIS A 463 -6.47 -10.31 -19.83
C HIS A 463 -6.90 -10.19 -18.36
N GLY A 464 -5.92 -9.95 -17.46
CA GLY A 464 -6.13 -9.78 -16.02
C GLY A 464 -5.68 -10.97 -15.16
N CYS A 465 -5.66 -12.20 -15.68
CA CYS A 465 -5.10 -13.35 -14.97
C CYS A 465 -3.57 -13.27 -14.88
N ILE A 466 -3.00 -13.95 -13.90
CA ILE A 466 -1.57 -13.93 -13.59
C ILE A 466 -0.92 -15.19 -14.17
N ARG A 467 0.04 -15.03 -15.12
CA ARG A 467 0.80 -16.15 -15.64
C ARG A 467 2.08 -16.34 -14.84
N MET A 468 2.37 -17.58 -14.49
CA MET A 468 3.53 -17.99 -13.71
C MET A 468 4.64 -18.50 -14.62
N ASP A 469 5.88 -18.14 -14.34
CA ASP A 469 7.06 -18.66 -15.08
C ASP A 469 7.41 -20.09 -14.63
N GLU A 470 7.44 -20.37 -13.32
CA GLU A 470 7.72 -21.70 -12.76
C GLU A 470 6.48 -22.27 -12.02
N PRO A 471 5.43 -22.66 -12.76
CA PRO A 471 4.13 -23.02 -12.17
C PRO A 471 4.18 -24.30 -11.31
N VAL A 472 5.02 -25.27 -11.66
CA VAL A 472 5.14 -26.56 -10.96
C VAL A 472 5.75 -26.34 -9.58
N LYS A 473 6.81 -25.58 -9.48
CA LYS A 473 7.48 -25.24 -8.22
C LYS A 473 6.56 -24.43 -7.31
N GLN A 474 5.87 -23.42 -7.86
CA GLN A 474 4.89 -22.65 -7.12
C GLN A 474 3.75 -23.54 -6.58
N ALA A 475 3.25 -24.46 -7.40
CA ALA A 475 2.21 -25.39 -6.95
C ALA A 475 2.69 -26.36 -5.87
N ALA A 476 3.94 -26.84 -5.96
CA ALA A 476 4.54 -27.67 -4.91
C ALA A 476 4.60 -26.93 -3.57
N LEU A 477 5.01 -25.66 -3.58
CA LEU A 477 5.04 -24.81 -2.38
C LEU A 477 3.64 -24.60 -1.79
N VAL A 478 2.65 -24.31 -2.64
CA VAL A 478 1.25 -24.15 -2.21
C VAL A 478 0.68 -25.44 -1.64
N LEU A 479 0.94 -26.58 -2.25
CA LEU A 479 0.38 -27.87 -1.83
C LEU A 479 1.09 -28.47 -0.60
N LYS A 480 2.33 -28.07 -0.31
CA LYS A 480 3.04 -28.47 0.93
C LYS A 480 2.31 -28.07 2.20
N VAL A 481 1.51 -27.01 2.18
CA VAL A 481 0.63 -26.62 3.29
C VAL A 481 -0.39 -27.73 3.60
N THR A 482 -0.79 -28.49 2.59
CA THR A 482 -1.75 -29.58 2.73
C THR A 482 -1.07 -30.90 3.14
N ASP A 483 0.06 -31.22 2.51
CA ASP A 483 0.78 -32.47 2.68
C ASP A 483 2.19 -32.35 2.04
N ASN A 484 3.21 -32.63 2.83
CA ASN A 484 4.62 -32.61 2.38
C ASN A 484 4.94 -33.62 1.26
N SER A 485 4.04 -34.54 0.94
CA SER A 485 4.20 -35.48 -0.19
C SER A 485 4.04 -34.84 -1.56
N TRP A 486 3.60 -33.57 -1.64
CA TRP A 486 3.46 -32.83 -2.90
C TRP A 486 4.82 -32.24 -3.30
N THR A 487 5.58 -33.01 -4.10
CA THR A 487 6.85 -32.57 -4.70
C THR A 487 6.66 -32.18 -6.15
N GLU A 488 7.63 -31.50 -6.73
CA GLU A 488 7.64 -31.16 -8.17
C GLU A 488 7.61 -32.41 -9.04
N GLU A 489 8.31 -33.49 -8.64
CA GLU A 489 8.34 -34.77 -9.34
C GLU A 489 6.93 -35.38 -9.43
N LYS A 490 6.21 -35.43 -8.30
CA LYS A 490 4.84 -35.95 -8.25
C LYS A 490 3.87 -35.13 -9.11
N ILE A 491 4.01 -33.81 -9.10
CA ILE A 491 3.20 -32.93 -9.96
C ILE A 491 3.54 -33.19 -11.42
N ASN A 492 4.82 -33.30 -11.77
CA ASN A 492 5.28 -33.58 -13.14
C ASN A 492 4.83 -34.96 -13.66
N GLU A 493 4.76 -35.98 -12.79
CA GLU A 493 4.17 -37.29 -13.14
C GLU A 493 2.69 -37.15 -13.55
N ILE A 494 1.92 -36.40 -12.78
CA ILE A 494 0.52 -36.13 -13.12
C ILE A 494 0.39 -35.32 -14.41
N VAL A 495 1.25 -34.30 -14.60
CA VAL A 495 1.32 -33.54 -15.85
C VAL A 495 1.54 -34.45 -17.06
N LYS A 496 2.56 -35.35 -16.98
CA LYS A 496 2.86 -36.32 -18.05
C LYS A 496 1.73 -37.29 -18.32
N SER A 497 0.92 -37.65 -17.31
CA SER A 497 -0.23 -38.54 -17.50
C SER A 497 -1.36 -37.93 -18.33
N GLY A 498 -1.38 -36.61 -18.52
CA GLY A 498 -2.45 -35.87 -19.18
C GLY A 498 -3.78 -35.87 -18.40
N LYS A 499 -3.85 -36.55 -17.25
CA LYS A 499 -5.07 -36.66 -16.46
C LYS A 499 -5.33 -35.36 -15.69
N ARG A 500 -6.50 -34.77 -15.92
CA ARG A 500 -6.93 -33.62 -15.13
C ARG A 500 -7.10 -34.04 -13.66
N THR A 501 -6.36 -33.40 -12.77
CA THR A 501 -6.39 -33.65 -11.34
C THR A 501 -6.66 -32.35 -10.58
N VAL A 502 -7.59 -32.41 -9.62
CA VAL A 502 -7.91 -31.28 -8.74
C VAL A 502 -7.47 -31.63 -7.33
N VAL A 503 -6.58 -30.83 -6.76
CA VAL A 503 -6.07 -30.98 -5.39
C VAL A 503 -6.58 -29.81 -4.55
N ARG A 504 -7.43 -30.12 -3.56
CA ARG A 504 -7.93 -29.10 -2.63
C ARG A 504 -6.94 -28.93 -1.49
N LEU A 505 -6.72 -27.69 -1.08
CA LEU A 505 -5.94 -27.39 0.10
C LEU A 505 -6.76 -27.78 1.34
N LYS A 506 -6.12 -28.38 2.34
CA LYS A 506 -6.73 -28.64 3.66
C LYS A 506 -6.86 -27.33 4.44
N GLU A 507 -5.81 -26.53 4.39
CA GLU A 507 -5.76 -25.20 4.98
C GLU A 507 -5.66 -24.16 3.87
N PRO A 508 -6.55 -23.15 3.83
CA PRO A 508 -6.48 -22.08 2.85
C PRO A 508 -5.18 -21.28 3.00
N MET A 509 -4.53 -20.93 1.88
CA MET A 509 -3.33 -20.11 1.86
C MET A 509 -3.68 -18.72 1.31
N PRO A 510 -3.39 -17.63 2.01
CA PRO A 510 -3.64 -16.28 1.51
C PRO A 510 -2.86 -15.97 0.23
N VAL A 511 -3.45 -15.17 -0.64
CA VAL A 511 -2.82 -14.52 -1.79
C VAL A 511 -3.23 -13.07 -1.84
N HIS A 512 -2.26 -12.18 -1.88
CA HIS A 512 -2.43 -10.73 -1.93
C HIS A 512 -1.92 -10.22 -3.26
N ILE A 513 -2.80 -9.62 -4.05
CA ILE A 513 -2.43 -8.99 -5.31
C ILE A 513 -2.32 -7.51 -5.05
N LEU A 514 -1.11 -6.98 -5.10
CA LEU A 514 -0.75 -5.61 -4.74
C LEU A 514 -0.34 -4.80 -5.97
N TYR A 515 -0.28 -3.50 -5.77
CA TYR A 515 0.22 -2.55 -6.76
C TYR A 515 1.22 -1.60 -6.09
N GLN A 516 2.49 -1.99 -6.05
CA GLN A 516 3.56 -1.23 -5.41
C GLN A 516 4.52 -0.70 -6.47
N THR A 517 4.62 0.62 -6.60
CA THR A 517 5.59 1.27 -7.49
C THR A 517 6.87 1.67 -6.75
N ALA A 518 6.87 1.55 -5.42
CA ALA A 518 8.04 1.67 -4.56
C ALA A 518 7.88 0.77 -3.32
N TRP A 519 8.95 0.05 -2.94
CA TRP A 519 9.00 -0.76 -1.72
C TRP A 519 10.42 -0.92 -1.20
N GLY A 520 10.55 -1.13 0.11
CA GLY A 520 11.82 -1.48 0.76
C GLY A 520 12.07 -2.97 0.81
N ASP A 521 13.35 -3.39 0.73
CA ASP A 521 13.78 -4.76 0.94
C ASP A 521 14.49 -4.95 2.29
N ALA A 522 14.86 -6.20 2.61
CA ALA A 522 15.53 -6.56 3.86
C ALA A 522 16.92 -5.91 4.03
N ASN A 523 17.54 -5.44 2.95
CA ASN A 523 18.85 -4.80 2.97
C ASN A 523 18.74 -3.27 3.10
N GLY A 524 17.53 -2.73 3.24
CA GLY A 524 17.29 -1.29 3.27
C GLY A 524 17.37 -0.60 1.90
N THR A 525 17.36 -1.39 0.82
CA THR A 525 17.31 -0.87 -0.55
C THR A 525 15.86 -0.55 -0.89
N ILE A 526 15.62 0.61 -1.50
CA ILE A 526 14.32 0.95 -2.07
C ILE A 526 14.32 0.63 -3.55
N HIS A 527 13.32 -0.13 -3.94
CA HIS A 527 13.00 -0.46 -5.31
C HIS A 527 11.96 0.50 -5.85
N PHE A 528 12.08 0.86 -7.12
CA PHE A 528 11.12 1.68 -7.84
C PHE A 528 10.80 1.04 -9.18
N VAL A 529 9.54 1.05 -9.56
CA VAL A 529 9.11 0.53 -10.86
C VAL A 529 8.11 1.47 -11.51
N ARG A 530 7.92 1.32 -12.81
CA ARG A 530 6.98 2.13 -13.58
C ARG A 530 5.54 1.90 -13.14
N ASP A 531 4.79 2.97 -13.07
CA ASP A 531 3.34 2.97 -12.90
C ASP A 531 2.67 2.53 -14.22
N ILE A 532 2.43 1.21 -14.36
CA ILE A 532 1.95 0.59 -15.61
C ILE A 532 0.47 0.80 -15.90
N TYR A 533 -0.30 1.28 -14.91
CA TYR A 533 -1.75 1.55 -15.01
C TYR A 533 -2.14 2.98 -14.67
N ASP A 534 -1.17 3.91 -14.59
CA ASP A 534 -1.36 5.33 -14.26
C ASP A 534 -2.07 5.55 -12.90
N ARG A 535 -1.79 4.69 -11.91
CA ARG A 535 -2.42 4.76 -10.57
C ARG A 535 -1.70 5.72 -9.63
N ASP A 536 -0.38 5.93 -9.77
CA ASP A 536 0.37 6.90 -8.97
C ASP A 536 -0.16 8.32 -9.18
N LYS A 537 -0.35 8.70 -10.45
CA LYS A 537 -0.87 10.03 -10.79
C LYS A 537 -2.26 10.31 -10.22
N ARG A 538 -3.12 9.27 -10.16
CA ARG A 538 -4.46 9.40 -9.57
C ARG A 538 -4.39 9.53 -8.06
N LEU A 539 -3.55 8.71 -7.42
CA LEU A 539 -3.37 8.72 -5.97
C LEU A 539 -2.67 10.01 -5.51
N GLU A 540 -1.64 10.47 -6.23
CA GLU A 540 -0.97 11.75 -5.95
C GLU A 540 -1.98 12.91 -5.91
N LYS A 541 -2.88 12.98 -6.90
CA LYS A 541 -3.93 14.02 -6.96
C LYS A 541 -4.93 13.93 -5.79
N ALA A 542 -5.14 12.75 -5.23
CA ALA A 542 -6.07 12.57 -4.11
C ALA A 542 -5.41 12.84 -2.76
N LEU A 543 -4.08 12.71 -2.66
CA LEU A 543 -3.32 12.91 -1.42
C LEU A 543 -2.86 14.36 -1.24
N TYR A 544 -2.54 15.04 -2.35
CA TYR A 544 -1.94 16.39 -2.38
C TYR A 544 -2.79 17.36 -3.20
#